data_06d877ca5a08ae9bbba2dfb74a10ff86
#
_entry.id   06d877ca5a08ae9bbba2dfb74a10ff86
#
_cell.length_a   1.000
_cell.length_b   1.000
_cell.length_c   1.000
_cell.angle_alpha   90.00
_cell.angle_beta   90.00
_cell.angle_gamma   90.00
#
_symmetry.space_group_name_H-M   'P 1'
#
loop_
_entity.id
_entity.type
_entity.pdbx_description
1 polymer ?
#
loop_
_entity_poly.entity_id
_entity_poly.type
_entity_poly.pdbx_seq_one_letter_code
_entity_poly.pdbx_strand_id
1 'polypeptide(L)'
;MKEIIYDFSRSKARNPQHAQFATDALAAIPQDVAEARGFAAQRTAFAAAVANELECFQPDKGYLETSEIVAADQARDKLFLFYKQIIQAYADYQPAADKQKAGSTLAFAFREAGDVPRLDYASETSTLTDLVEKLRQEPYVAALAAIGLADAPDELEAVNTAFNTIYLKRSAAERDRDADTSAAAARCLEALGSQNPTPSPKPCRRFG
;
A
#
# COMPACT_ATOMS: atom_id res chain seq x y z
N MET A 1 -0.55 -21.19 45.34
CA MET A 1 -1.52 -20.60 44.39
C MET A 1 -1.03 -20.89 42.98
N LYS A 2 -1.75 -21.65 42.18
CA LYS A 2 -1.43 -21.83 40.76
C LYS A 2 -1.96 -20.61 40.04
N GLU A 3 -1.09 -19.73 39.56
CA GLU A 3 -1.47 -18.67 38.62
C GLU A 3 -1.75 -19.32 37.28
N ILE A 4 -2.97 -19.23 36.85
CA ILE A 4 -3.38 -19.68 35.51
C ILE A 4 -3.41 -18.40 34.65
N ILE A 5 -2.31 -18.13 33.94
CA ILE A 5 -2.37 -17.18 32.83
C ILE A 5 -2.99 -17.93 31.65
N TYR A 6 -4.19 -17.54 31.28
CA TYR A 6 -4.87 -18.14 30.14
C TYR A 6 -4.14 -17.74 28.85
N ASP A 7 -3.61 -18.73 28.13
CA ASP A 7 -3.02 -18.48 26.80
C ASP A 7 -4.17 -18.29 25.79
N PHE A 8 -4.42 -17.04 25.41
CA PHE A 8 -5.41 -16.68 24.39
C PHE A 8 -4.86 -16.77 22.96
N SER A 9 -3.84 -17.59 22.71
CA SER A 9 -3.22 -17.79 21.40
C SER A 9 -2.71 -16.48 20.78
N ARG A 10 -1.87 -15.76 21.51
CA ARG A 10 -1.27 -14.47 21.10
C ARG A 10 -0.73 -14.44 19.67
N SER A 11 -0.18 -15.55 19.22
CA SER A 11 0.30 -15.72 17.84
C SER A 11 -0.79 -15.67 16.76
N LYS A 12 -2.08 -15.78 17.16
CA LYS A 12 -3.23 -15.69 16.25
C LYS A 12 -4.00 -14.37 16.39
N ALA A 13 -3.64 -13.54 17.36
CA ALA A 13 -4.25 -12.22 17.52
C ALA A 13 -3.90 -11.32 16.31
N ARG A 14 -4.90 -10.62 15.78
CA ARG A 14 -4.67 -9.57 14.79
C ARG A 14 -3.98 -8.39 15.46
N ASN A 15 -3.17 -7.63 14.72
CA ASN A 15 -2.42 -6.49 15.25
C ASN A 15 -3.23 -5.55 16.17
N PRO A 16 -4.48 -5.13 15.83
CA PRO A 16 -5.28 -4.29 16.74
C PRO A 16 -5.64 -4.98 18.05
N GLN A 17 -5.92 -6.27 18.00
CA GLN A 17 -6.28 -7.07 19.20
C GLN A 17 -5.07 -7.26 20.11
N HIS A 18 -3.88 -7.45 19.51
CA HIS A 18 -2.63 -7.57 20.25
C HIS A 18 -2.25 -6.25 20.94
N ALA A 19 -2.29 -5.14 20.22
CA ALA A 19 -2.01 -3.81 20.76
C ALA A 19 -2.98 -3.43 21.90
N GLN A 20 -4.28 -3.71 21.75
CA GLN A 20 -5.27 -3.49 22.80
C GLN A 20 -4.97 -4.32 24.03
N PHE A 21 -4.74 -5.63 23.85
CA PHE A 21 -4.39 -6.51 24.96
C PHE A 21 -3.13 -6.07 25.69
N ALA A 22 -2.07 -5.70 24.95
CA ALA A 22 -0.82 -5.23 25.53
C ALA A 22 -1.02 -3.94 26.34
N THR A 23 -1.83 -3.01 25.84
CA THR A 23 -2.23 -1.78 26.53
C THR A 23 -2.99 -2.07 27.83
N ASP A 24 -3.97 -2.95 27.77
CA ASP A 24 -4.78 -3.34 28.94
C ASP A 24 -3.94 -4.05 30.00
N ALA A 25 -3.04 -4.94 29.57
CA ALA A 25 -2.10 -5.63 30.45
C ALA A 25 -1.13 -4.63 31.14
N LEU A 26 -0.64 -3.64 30.43
CA LEU A 26 0.21 -2.58 30.98
C LEU A 26 -0.56 -1.71 32.01
N ALA A 27 -1.81 -1.38 31.72
CA ALA A 27 -2.68 -0.63 32.62
C ALA A 27 -3.03 -1.42 33.89
N ALA A 28 -3.16 -2.74 33.79
CA ALA A 28 -3.42 -3.61 34.95
C ALA A 28 -2.24 -3.74 35.91
N ILE A 29 -1.05 -3.27 35.53
CA ILE A 29 0.18 -3.32 36.34
C ILE A 29 0.66 -1.89 36.64
N PRO A 30 0.16 -1.22 37.69
CA PRO A 30 0.62 0.11 38.08
C PRO A 30 2.12 0.14 38.40
N GLN A 31 2.76 1.28 38.22
CA GLN A 31 4.21 1.45 38.40
C GLN A 31 4.65 1.18 39.85
N ASP A 32 3.88 1.67 40.82
CA ASP A 32 4.11 1.49 42.26
C ASP A 32 4.06 0.01 42.67
N VAL A 33 3.15 -0.77 42.08
CA VAL A 33 3.07 -2.21 42.29
C VAL A 33 4.28 -2.92 41.71
N ALA A 34 4.77 -2.50 40.51
CA ALA A 34 5.97 -3.07 39.92
C ALA A 34 7.22 -2.77 40.74
N GLU A 35 7.32 -1.57 41.32
CA GLU A 35 8.40 -1.18 42.22
C GLU A 35 8.38 -1.99 43.53
N ALA A 36 7.23 -2.06 44.17
CA ALA A 36 7.04 -2.82 45.39
C ALA A 36 7.33 -4.32 45.23
N ARG A 37 7.18 -4.87 44.04
CA ARG A 37 7.40 -6.29 43.71
C ARG A 37 8.74 -6.57 43.03
N GLY A 38 9.58 -5.54 42.79
CA GLY A 38 10.94 -5.68 42.28
C GLY A 38 11.06 -5.94 40.76
N PHE A 39 10.02 -5.65 39.97
CA PHE A 39 10.04 -5.81 38.48
C PHE A 39 9.76 -4.50 37.71
N ALA A 40 10.11 -3.35 38.30
CA ALA A 40 9.90 -2.04 37.69
C ALA A 40 10.64 -1.89 36.34
N ALA A 41 11.85 -2.44 36.21
CA ALA A 41 12.62 -2.39 34.98
C ALA A 41 11.91 -3.16 33.83
N GLN A 42 11.34 -4.31 34.14
CA GLN A 42 10.61 -5.14 33.18
C GLN A 42 9.32 -4.43 32.71
N ARG A 43 8.61 -3.80 33.65
CA ARG A 43 7.43 -3.01 33.32
C ARG A 43 7.78 -1.82 32.40
N THR A 44 8.88 -1.14 32.68
CA THR A 44 9.34 -0.02 31.83
C THR A 44 9.70 -0.52 30.43
N ALA A 45 10.39 -1.65 30.30
CA ALA A 45 10.69 -2.24 29.00
C ALA A 45 9.41 -2.65 28.25
N PHE A 46 8.44 -3.23 28.96
CA PHE A 46 7.15 -3.57 28.39
C PHE A 46 6.37 -2.33 27.93
N ALA A 47 6.36 -1.25 28.71
CA ALA A 47 5.74 0.01 28.35
C ALA A 47 6.35 0.61 27.07
N ALA A 48 7.68 0.55 26.93
CA ALA A 48 8.36 0.99 25.72
C ALA A 48 8.00 0.13 24.49
N ALA A 49 7.88 -1.18 24.66
CA ALA A 49 7.46 -2.09 23.59
C ALA A 49 6.01 -1.82 23.13
N VAL A 50 5.10 -1.58 24.08
CA VAL A 50 3.69 -1.23 23.77
C VAL A 50 3.62 0.11 23.05
N ALA A 51 4.40 1.12 23.48
CA ALA A 51 4.46 2.42 22.84
C ALA A 51 4.94 2.30 21.36
N ASN A 52 5.99 1.52 21.12
CA ASN A 52 6.50 1.24 19.77
C ASN A 52 5.45 0.51 18.89
N GLU A 53 4.74 -0.46 19.46
CA GLU A 53 3.67 -1.16 18.73
C GLU A 53 2.54 -0.21 18.34
N LEU A 54 2.11 0.66 19.26
CA LEU A 54 1.07 1.66 18.98
C LEU A 54 1.52 2.70 17.96
N GLU A 55 2.79 3.08 17.95
CA GLU A 55 3.36 3.99 16.95
C GLU A 55 3.38 3.35 15.55
N CYS A 56 3.72 2.06 15.46
CA CYS A 56 3.67 1.29 14.22
C CYS A 56 2.22 1.08 13.74
N PHE A 57 1.25 1.04 14.67
CA PHE A 57 -0.16 0.88 14.39
C PHE A 57 -0.85 2.25 14.25
N GLN A 58 -0.53 3.00 13.18
CA GLN A 58 -1.23 4.25 12.84
C GLN A 58 -2.21 4.00 11.67
N PRO A 59 -3.53 3.84 11.92
CA PRO A 59 -4.51 3.56 10.88
C PRO A 59 -4.70 4.73 9.89
N ASP A 60 -4.35 5.97 10.29
CA ASP A 60 -4.68 7.18 9.52
C ASP A 60 -3.80 7.43 8.29
N LYS A 61 -2.54 6.98 8.30
CA LYS A 61 -1.64 7.15 7.14
C LYS A 61 -2.10 6.37 5.91
N GLY A 62 -2.64 5.18 6.09
CA GLY A 62 -3.14 4.35 5.00
C GLY A 62 -4.39 4.89 4.31
N TYR A 63 -5.22 5.69 5.00
CA TYR A 63 -6.44 6.26 4.44
C TYR A 63 -6.16 7.45 3.51
N LEU A 64 -5.28 8.37 3.90
CA LEU A 64 -4.89 9.52 3.08
C LEU A 64 -4.18 9.08 1.80
N GLU A 65 -3.20 8.19 1.91
CA GLU A 65 -2.50 7.63 0.75
C GLU A 65 -3.44 6.86 -0.19
N THR A 66 -4.45 6.17 0.34
CA THR A 66 -5.47 5.49 -0.46
C THR A 66 -6.34 6.49 -1.22
N SER A 67 -6.71 7.62 -0.61
CA SER A 67 -7.52 8.65 -1.28
C SER A 67 -6.75 9.34 -2.41
N GLU A 68 -5.45 9.57 -2.25
CA GLU A 68 -4.59 10.13 -3.31
C GLU A 68 -4.46 9.19 -4.51
N ILE A 69 -4.27 7.89 -4.27
CA ILE A 69 -4.22 6.88 -5.34
C ILE A 69 -5.54 6.84 -6.10
N VAL A 70 -6.67 6.79 -5.39
CA VAL A 70 -7.99 6.76 -6.02
C VAL A 70 -8.24 8.04 -6.83
N ALA A 71 -7.83 9.20 -6.33
CA ALA A 71 -7.99 10.45 -7.06
C ALA A 71 -7.10 10.49 -8.33
N ALA A 72 -5.87 10.02 -8.26
CA ALA A 72 -4.96 9.95 -9.40
C ALA A 72 -5.45 8.94 -10.45
N ASP A 73 -5.95 7.80 -10.03
CA ASP A 73 -6.57 6.78 -10.88
C ASP A 73 -7.79 7.33 -11.61
N GLN A 74 -8.71 7.97 -10.90
CA GLN A 74 -9.87 8.62 -11.50
C GLN A 74 -9.50 9.73 -12.49
N ALA A 75 -8.42 10.46 -12.25
CA ALA A 75 -7.95 11.49 -13.19
C ALA A 75 -7.45 10.85 -14.49
N ARG A 76 -6.71 9.75 -14.39
CA ARG A 76 -6.21 8.93 -15.50
C ARG A 76 -7.36 8.36 -16.33
N ASP A 77 -8.32 7.71 -15.67
CA ASP A 77 -9.53 7.14 -16.31
C ASP A 77 -10.34 8.20 -17.06
N LYS A 78 -10.59 9.32 -16.41
CA LYS A 78 -11.38 10.41 -17.00
C LYS A 78 -10.73 10.96 -18.26
N LEU A 79 -9.40 11.14 -18.26
CA LEU A 79 -8.68 11.67 -19.41
C LEU A 79 -8.67 10.67 -20.56
N PHE A 80 -8.42 9.37 -20.28
CA PHE A 80 -8.51 8.31 -21.29
C PHE A 80 -9.89 8.26 -21.93
N LEU A 81 -10.96 8.25 -21.13
CA LEU A 81 -12.34 8.22 -21.63
C LEU A 81 -12.70 9.49 -22.41
N PHE A 82 -12.21 10.65 -21.98
CA PHE A 82 -12.40 11.91 -22.71
C PHE A 82 -11.83 11.82 -24.13
N TYR A 83 -10.58 11.40 -24.28
CA TYR A 83 -9.99 11.23 -25.61
C TYR A 83 -10.69 10.14 -26.42
N LYS A 84 -11.00 9.02 -25.82
CA LYS A 84 -11.74 7.93 -26.49
C LYS A 84 -13.07 8.40 -27.07
N GLN A 85 -13.82 9.22 -26.32
CA GLN A 85 -15.11 9.76 -26.76
C GLN A 85 -14.97 10.78 -27.89
N ILE A 86 -14.03 11.72 -27.78
CA ILE A 86 -13.80 12.72 -28.83
C ILE A 86 -13.34 12.04 -30.12
N ILE A 87 -12.39 11.13 -30.05
CA ILE A 87 -11.87 10.38 -31.21
C ILE A 87 -13.00 9.57 -31.86
N GLN A 88 -13.84 8.93 -31.05
CA GLN A 88 -15.00 8.19 -31.58
C GLN A 88 -16.01 9.11 -32.25
N ALA A 89 -16.24 10.31 -31.70
CA ALA A 89 -17.12 11.30 -32.33
C ALA A 89 -16.59 11.76 -33.70
N TYR A 90 -15.27 11.94 -33.83
CA TYR A 90 -14.64 12.24 -35.13
C TYR A 90 -14.79 11.08 -36.11
N ALA A 91 -14.61 9.84 -35.66
CA ALA A 91 -14.75 8.66 -36.50
C ALA A 91 -16.17 8.49 -37.04
N ASP A 92 -17.20 8.78 -36.23
CA ASP A 92 -18.60 8.47 -36.56
C ASP A 92 -19.32 9.63 -37.27
N TYR A 93 -19.06 10.87 -36.89
CA TYR A 93 -19.94 12.01 -37.24
C TYR A 93 -19.23 13.19 -37.93
N GLN A 94 -17.93 13.12 -38.18
CA GLN A 94 -17.23 14.24 -38.79
C GLN A 94 -17.54 14.38 -40.31
N PRO A 95 -18.10 15.52 -40.78
CA PRO A 95 -18.43 15.69 -42.17
C PRO A 95 -17.22 15.88 -43.10
N ALA A 96 -16.06 16.31 -42.57
CA ALA A 96 -14.82 16.40 -43.34
C ALA A 96 -14.17 15.01 -43.42
N ALA A 97 -14.05 14.44 -44.60
CA ALA A 97 -13.62 13.07 -44.82
C ALA A 97 -12.19 12.77 -44.34
N ASP A 98 -11.29 13.75 -44.42
CA ASP A 98 -9.92 13.68 -43.92
C ASP A 98 -9.90 13.55 -42.39
N LYS A 99 -10.69 14.36 -41.70
CA LYS A 99 -10.82 14.31 -40.24
C LYS A 99 -11.53 13.05 -39.74
N GLN A 100 -12.55 12.59 -40.49
CA GLN A 100 -13.21 11.32 -40.19
C GLN A 100 -12.25 10.14 -40.35
N LYS A 101 -11.41 10.14 -41.38
CA LYS A 101 -10.38 9.12 -41.57
C LYS A 101 -9.36 9.16 -40.43
N ALA A 102 -8.93 10.34 -40.01
CA ALA A 102 -8.02 10.52 -38.87
C ALA A 102 -8.65 9.99 -37.57
N GLY A 103 -9.93 10.34 -37.31
CA GLY A 103 -10.69 9.80 -36.17
C GLY A 103 -10.76 8.28 -36.18
N SER A 104 -11.06 7.69 -37.36
CA SER A 104 -11.14 6.22 -37.52
C SER A 104 -9.79 5.53 -37.25
N THR A 105 -8.69 6.14 -37.71
CA THR A 105 -7.33 5.64 -37.46
C THR A 105 -7.02 5.63 -35.97
N LEU A 106 -7.32 6.71 -35.24
CA LEU A 106 -7.10 6.82 -33.81
C LEU A 106 -8.04 5.91 -32.99
N ALA A 107 -9.31 5.81 -33.41
CA ALA A 107 -10.28 4.90 -32.78
C ALA A 107 -9.84 3.43 -32.81
N PHE A 108 -9.09 3.04 -33.84
CA PHE A 108 -8.47 1.72 -33.89
C PHE A 108 -7.45 1.52 -32.75
N ALA A 109 -6.55 2.47 -32.52
CA ALA A 109 -5.56 2.39 -31.44
C ALA A 109 -6.21 2.31 -30.06
N PHE A 110 -7.23 3.15 -29.80
CA PHE A 110 -7.96 3.14 -28.53
C PHE A 110 -8.81 1.87 -28.33
N ARG A 111 -9.27 1.25 -29.39
CA ARG A 111 -9.98 -0.03 -29.35
C ARG A 111 -9.03 -1.17 -29.00
N GLU A 112 -7.83 -1.18 -29.55
CA GLU A 112 -6.81 -2.16 -29.21
C GLU A 112 -6.37 -2.06 -27.75
N ALA A 113 -6.29 -0.85 -27.18
CA ALA A 113 -6.03 -0.65 -25.75
C ALA A 113 -7.15 -1.22 -24.86
N GLY A 114 -8.38 -1.36 -25.39
CA GLY A 114 -9.49 -2.02 -24.72
C GLY A 114 -10.23 -1.14 -23.70
N ASP A 115 -10.65 -1.77 -22.59
CA ASP A 115 -11.39 -1.11 -21.51
C ASP A 115 -10.42 -0.79 -20.36
N VAL A 116 -9.54 0.16 -20.60
CA VAL A 116 -8.45 0.55 -19.72
C VAL A 116 -8.91 0.81 -18.28
N PRO A 117 -10.02 1.53 -18.01
CA PRO A 117 -10.50 1.78 -16.65
C PRO A 117 -10.95 0.55 -15.86
N ARG A 118 -10.97 -0.62 -16.46
CA ARG A 118 -11.32 -1.89 -15.79
C ARG A 118 -10.13 -2.79 -15.53
N LEU A 119 -8.96 -2.38 -15.92
CA LEU A 119 -7.74 -3.12 -15.67
C LEU A 119 -7.28 -2.93 -14.22
N ASP A 120 -6.45 -3.84 -13.74
CA ASP A 120 -5.70 -3.58 -12.52
C ASP A 120 -4.63 -2.50 -12.75
N TYR A 121 -4.19 -1.85 -11.68
CA TYR A 121 -3.28 -0.71 -11.74
C TYR A 121 -1.99 -0.93 -12.54
N ALA A 122 -1.41 -2.11 -12.45
CA ALA A 122 -0.17 -2.42 -13.17
C ALA A 122 -0.44 -2.61 -14.67
N SER A 123 -1.48 -3.37 -15.01
CA SER A 123 -1.92 -3.60 -16.38
C SER A 123 -2.36 -2.30 -17.05
N GLU A 124 -3.07 -1.44 -16.34
CA GLU A 124 -3.50 -0.14 -16.84
C GLU A 124 -2.31 0.77 -17.12
N THR A 125 -1.34 0.86 -16.19
CA THR A 125 -0.12 1.64 -16.37
C THR A 125 0.65 1.21 -17.62
N SER A 126 0.82 -0.11 -17.81
CA SER A 126 1.49 -0.66 -18.98
C SER A 126 0.72 -0.37 -20.27
N THR A 127 -0.60 -0.61 -20.28
CA THR A 127 -1.44 -0.40 -21.47
C THR A 127 -1.45 1.07 -21.90
N LEU A 128 -1.49 2.02 -20.96
CA LEU A 128 -1.41 3.44 -21.29
C LEU A 128 -0.04 3.84 -21.81
N THR A 129 1.04 3.26 -21.27
CA THR A 129 2.40 3.49 -21.80
C THR A 129 2.50 3.02 -23.25
N ASP A 130 2.04 1.81 -23.53
CA ASP A 130 2.05 1.24 -24.89
C ASP A 130 1.18 2.07 -25.85
N LEU A 131 0.01 2.55 -25.39
CA LEU A 131 -0.84 3.43 -26.17
C LEU A 131 -0.16 4.76 -26.50
N VAL A 132 0.46 5.40 -25.51
CA VAL A 132 1.19 6.67 -25.69
C VAL A 132 2.32 6.50 -26.70
N GLU A 133 3.14 5.45 -26.57
CA GLU A 133 4.21 5.14 -27.54
C GLU A 133 3.67 4.96 -28.95
N LYS A 134 2.56 4.25 -29.08
CA LYS A 134 1.88 4.03 -30.35
C LYS A 134 1.36 5.33 -30.95
N LEU A 135 0.73 6.20 -30.16
CA LEU A 135 0.20 7.49 -30.60
C LEU A 135 1.28 8.46 -31.11
N ARG A 136 2.52 8.29 -30.67
CA ARG A 136 3.70 9.05 -31.12
C ARG A 136 4.30 8.55 -32.44
N GLN A 137 3.75 7.48 -33.02
CA GLN A 137 4.22 6.92 -34.29
C GLN A 137 3.26 7.24 -35.43
N GLU A 138 3.77 7.22 -36.68
CA GLU A 138 2.91 7.26 -37.84
C GLU A 138 2.09 5.95 -37.97
N PRO A 139 0.83 6.01 -38.39
CA PRO A 139 0.09 7.20 -38.90
C PRO A 139 -0.63 8.00 -37.81
N TYR A 140 -0.48 7.67 -36.53
CA TYR A 140 -1.27 8.24 -35.43
C TYR A 140 -0.92 9.69 -35.13
N VAL A 141 0.37 10.06 -35.20
CA VAL A 141 0.83 11.42 -34.95
C VAL A 141 0.22 12.40 -35.96
N ALA A 142 0.19 12.04 -37.25
CA ALA A 142 -0.46 12.84 -38.28
C ALA A 142 -1.99 12.91 -38.09
N ALA A 143 -2.62 11.81 -37.65
CA ALA A 143 -4.04 11.78 -37.37
C ALA A 143 -4.42 12.67 -36.18
N LEU A 144 -3.65 12.68 -35.10
CA LEU A 144 -3.84 13.56 -33.94
C LEU A 144 -3.74 15.04 -34.35
N ALA A 145 -2.72 15.39 -35.15
CA ALA A 145 -2.55 16.76 -35.66
C ALA A 145 -3.74 17.19 -36.53
N ALA A 146 -4.27 16.30 -37.39
CA ALA A 146 -5.39 16.58 -38.27
C ALA A 146 -6.69 16.92 -37.54
N ILE A 147 -6.90 16.39 -36.33
CA ILE A 147 -8.09 16.65 -35.50
C ILE A 147 -7.82 17.61 -34.33
N GLY A 148 -6.60 18.17 -34.24
CA GLY A 148 -6.26 19.15 -33.22
C GLY A 148 -6.02 18.57 -31.80
N LEU A 149 -5.60 17.31 -31.72
CA LEU A 149 -5.32 16.59 -30.46
C LEU A 149 -3.82 16.20 -30.37
N ALA A 150 -2.92 17.02 -30.88
CA ALA A 150 -1.49 16.72 -30.90
C ALA A 150 -0.88 16.49 -29.49
N ASP A 151 -1.44 17.14 -28.47
CA ASP A 151 -0.97 17.09 -27.08
C ASP A 151 -1.47 15.86 -26.30
N ALA A 152 -2.41 15.08 -26.88
CA ALA A 152 -3.05 13.95 -26.19
C ALA A 152 -2.05 12.89 -25.65
N PRO A 153 -0.99 12.50 -26.36
CA PRO A 153 0.00 11.56 -25.83
C PRO A 153 0.73 12.09 -24.61
N ASP A 154 1.09 13.37 -24.61
CA ASP A 154 1.83 14.00 -23.50
C ASP A 154 0.96 14.16 -22.25
N GLU A 155 -0.33 14.50 -22.44
CA GLU A 155 -1.28 14.58 -21.34
C GLU A 155 -1.59 13.19 -20.73
N LEU A 156 -1.76 12.17 -21.55
CA LEU A 156 -1.95 10.79 -21.09
C LEU A 156 -0.71 10.27 -20.33
N GLU A 157 0.48 10.55 -20.83
CA GLU A 157 1.71 10.19 -20.16
C GLU A 157 1.86 10.90 -18.81
N ALA A 158 1.52 12.18 -18.73
CA ALA A 158 1.60 12.96 -17.51
C ALA A 158 0.72 12.38 -16.39
N VAL A 159 -0.54 12.06 -16.67
CA VAL A 159 -1.44 11.47 -15.65
C VAL A 159 -1.02 10.05 -15.28
N ASN A 160 -0.54 9.25 -16.23
CA ASN A 160 -0.05 7.90 -15.98
C ASN A 160 1.21 7.91 -15.10
N THR A 161 2.13 8.83 -15.37
CA THR A 161 3.35 9.03 -14.57
C THR A 161 3.03 9.53 -13.16
N ALA A 162 2.10 10.48 -13.04
CA ALA A 162 1.66 11.00 -11.75
C ALA A 162 1.05 9.88 -10.89
N PHE A 163 0.16 9.06 -11.45
CA PHE A 163 -0.39 7.89 -10.79
C PHE A 163 0.71 6.92 -10.34
N ASN A 164 1.59 6.53 -11.26
CA ASN A 164 2.65 5.55 -10.96
C ASN A 164 3.60 6.04 -9.86
N THR A 165 3.90 7.33 -9.82
CA THR A 165 4.72 7.94 -8.77
C THR A 165 4.09 7.78 -7.39
N ILE A 166 2.79 8.08 -7.26
CA ILE A 166 2.03 7.94 -6.01
C ILE A 166 1.96 6.46 -5.59
N TYR A 167 1.66 5.58 -6.55
CA TYR A 167 1.53 4.15 -6.33
C TYR A 167 2.84 3.52 -5.84
N LEU A 168 3.97 3.85 -6.47
CA LEU A 168 5.29 3.34 -6.06
C LEU A 168 5.72 3.88 -4.70
N LYS A 169 5.45 5.14 -4.41
CA LYS A 169 5.72 5.74 -3.09
C LYS A 169 4.96 5.01 -1.99
N ARG A 170 3.69 4.71 -2.20
CA ARG A 170 2.89 3.91 -1.27
C ARG A 170 3.45 2.50 -1.09
N SER A 171 3.77 1.81 -2.18
CA SER A 171 4.31 0.45 -2.13
C SER A 171 5.65 0.38 -1.38
N ALA A 172 6.47 1.44 -1.47
CA ALA A 172 7.70 1.56 -0.68
C ALA A 172 7.38 1.75 0.81
N ALA A 173 6.47 2.67 1.14
CA ALA A 173 6.06 2.94 2.51
C ALA A 173 5.39 1.73 3.19
N GLU A 174 4.64 0.91 2.45
CA GLU A 174 4.08 -0.35 2.95
C GLU A 174 5.19 -1.36 3.29
N ARG A 175 6.18 -1.52 2.41
CA ARG A 175 7.33 -2.42 2.66
C ARG A 175 8.16 -1.99 3.87
N ASP A 176 8.39 -0.69 4.03
CA ASP A 176 9.13 -0.15 5.16
C ASP A 176 8.36 -0.36 6.47
N ARG A 177 7.03 -0.18 6.47
CA ARG A 177 6.17 -0.48 7.63
C ARG A 177 6.18 -1.97 8.00
N ASP A 178 6.12 -2.86 7.03
CA ASP A 178 6.17 -4.30 7.27
C ASP A 178 7.53 -4.72 7.85
N ALA A 179 8.63 -4.13 7.37
CA ALA A 179 9.96 -4.35 7.90
C ALA A 179 10.08 -3.84 9.35
N ASP A 180 9.59 -2.64 9.64
CA ASP A 180 9.60 -2.04 10.98
C ASP A 180 8.71 -2.82 11.96
N THR A 181 7.53 -3.24 11.53
CA THR A 181 6.62 -4.06 12.34
C THR A 181 7.23 -5.43 12.65
N SER A 182 7.88 -6.06 11.68
CA SER A 182 8.58 -7.33 11.89
C SER A 182 9.78 -7.18 12.83
N ALA A 183 10.54 -6.09 12.70
CA ALA A 183 11.67 -5.79 13.58
C ALA A 183 11.22 -5.43 15.01
N ALA A 184 10.09 -4.72 15.14
CA ALA A 184 9.49 -4.42 16.45
C ALA A 184 8.96 -5.68 17.13
N ALA A 185 8.30 -6.56 16.39
CA ALA A 185 7.82 -7.85 16.87
C ALA A 185 8.99 -8.76 17.31
N ALA A 186 10.08 -8.81 16.54
CA ALA A 186 11.28 -9.56 16.88
C ALA A 186 11.94 -9.02 18.16
N ARG A 187 12.07 -7.70 18.30
CA ARG A 187 12.59 -7.05 19.53
C ARG A 187 11.72 -7.33 20.76
N CYS A 188 10.40 -7.35 20.58
CA CYS A 188 9.45 -7.68 21.65
C CYS A 188 9.61 -9.14 22.10
N LEU A 189 9.79 -10.08 21.16
CA LEU A 189 10.02 -11.49 21.44
C LEU A 189 11.37 -11.72 22.13
N GLU A 190 12.43 -11.03 21.71
CA GLU A 190 13.74 -11.09 22.37
C GLU A 190 13.69 -10.54 23.81
N ALA A 191 12.99 -9.42 24.02
CA ALA A 191 12.81 -8.85 25.36
C ALA A 191 12.03 -9.79 26.29
N LEU A 192 11.04 -10.51 25.77
CA LEU A 192 10.29 -11.52 26.53
C LEU A 192 11.09 -12.81 26.72
N GLY A 193 11.90 -13.21 25.74
CA GLY A 193 12.73 -14.42 25.77
C GLY A 193 13.96 -14.29 26.71
N SER A 194 14.56 -13.10 26.81
CA SER A 194 15.72 -12.86 27.68
C SER A 194 15.38 -12.87 29.18
N GLN A 195 14.11 -12.90 29.55
CA GLN A 195 13.64 -12.90 30.93
C GLN A 195 13.31 -14.29 31.48
N ASN A 196 13.51 -15.35 30.70
CA ASN A 196 13.39 -16.70 31.20
C ASN A 196 14.75 -17.13 31.76
N PRO A 197 15.00 -17.11 33.11
CA PRO A 197 16.25 -17.61 33.66
C PRO A 197 16.29 -19.11 33.29
N THR A 198 17.34 -19.48 32.56
CA THR A 198 17.67 -20.89 32.34
C THR A 198 17.63 -21.61 33.69
N PRO A 199 16.84 -22.65 33.88
CA PRO A 199 16.87 -23.39 35.13
C PRO A 199 18.28 -23.93 35.32
N SER A 200 18.95 -23.50 36.39
CA SER A 200 20.25 -24.01 36.77
C SER A 200 20.18 -25.54 36.84
N PRO A 201 21.16 -26.25 36.26
CA PRO A 201 21.17 -27.72 36.31
C PRO A 201 21.21 -28.17 37.76
N LYS A 202 20.21 -28.91 38.19
CA LYS A 202 20.21 -29.53 39.53
C LYS A 202 21.44 -30.42 39.64
N PRO A 203 22.22 -30.33 40.74
CA PRO A 203 23.32 -31.23 40.93
C PRO A 203 22.83 -32.67 41.01
N CYS A 204 23.39 -33.55 40.19
CA CYS A 204 23.17 -34.98 40.27
C CYS A 204 23.53 -35.47 41.68
N ARG A 205 22.54 -35.88 42.49
CA ARG A 205 22.80 -36.66 43.69
C ARG A 205 23.33 -38.04 43.24
N ARG A 206 24.61 -38.27 43.50
CA ARG A 206 25.19 -39.62 43.48
C ARG A 206 24.52 -40.37 44.63
N PHE A 207 23.80 -41.42 44.31
CA PHE A 207 23.47 -42.48 45.28
C PHE A 207 24.71 -43.32 45.46
N GLY A 208 25.22 -43.38 46.68
CA GLY A 208 26.16 -44.36 47.15
C GLY A 208 25.39 -45.58 47.70
#